data_423d44cdc243c4375a983fdb0a4c82d8
#
_entry.id   423d44cdc243c4375a983fdb0a4c82d8
#
_cell.length_a   1.000
_cell.length_b   1.000
_cell.length_c   1.000
_cell.angle_alpha   90.00
_cell.angle_beta   90.00
_cell.angle_gamma   90.00
#
_symmetry.space_group_name_H-M   'P 1'
#
loop_
_entity.id
_entity.type
_entity.pdbx_description
1 polymer ?
#
loop_
_entity_poly.entity_id
_entity_poly.type
_entity_poly.pdbx_seq_one_letter_code
_entity_poly.pdbx_strand_id
1 'polypeptide(L)'
;MSNSKVEEGLPKTKEGLPKEAFAIVGDPDDPETWKLPHHTKAIFRASKGRLDIENTVDWDRMPAAVAALSPGGYRGERVQASPEDILKAAKHLAAHYLKADKPLPDTLAALV
;
A
#
# COMPACT_ATOMS: atom_id res chain seq x y z
N MET A 1 33.40 -4.24 -2.86
CA MET A 1 32.96 -2.89 -2.67
C MET A 1 32.02 -2.77 -1.50
N SER A 2 32.33 -1.86 -0.64
CA SER A 2 31.53 -1.63 0.55
C SER A 2 30.09 -1.21 0.24
N ASN A 3 29.88 -0.57 -0.91
CA ASN A 3 28.55 -0.09 -1.28
C ASN A 3 27.53 -1.23 -1.47
N SER A 4 27.95 -2.36 -1.98
CA SER A 4 27.05 -3.50 -2.15
C SER A 4 26.48 -3.98 -0.83
N LYS A 5 27.33 -4.06 0.21
CA LYS A 5 26.88 -4.48 1.52
C LYS A 5 25.91 -3.47 2.14
N VAL A 6 26.21 -2.18 1.98
CA VAL A 6 25.34 -1.13 2.51
C VAL A 6 23.98 -1.20 1.82
N GLU A 7 23.97 -1.38 0.51
CA GLU A 7 22.71 -1.44 -0.24
C GLU A 7 21.90 -2.67 0.13
N GLU A 8 22.55 -3.81 0.38
CA GLU A 8 21.87 -5.02 0.80
C GLU A 8 21.18 -4.86 2.16
N GLY A 9 21.76 -4.02 3.02
CA GLY A 9 21.21 -3.75 4.33
C GLY A 9 20.07 -2.74 4.34
N LEU A 10 19.82 -2.05 3.22
CA LEU A 10 18.79 -1.03 3.13
C LEU A 10 17.51 -1.64 2.56
N PRO A 11 16.35 -1.25 3.09
CA PRO A 11 15.09 -1.69 2.51
C PRO A 11 14.92 -1.11 1.11
N LYS A 12 14.33 -1.90 0.21
CA LYS A 12 13.98 -1.42 -1.12
C LYS A 12 12.80 -0.49 -1.03
N THR A 13 12.73 0.45 -1.96
CA THR A 13 11.64 1.42 -2.02
C THR A 13 11.13 1.55 -3.43
N LYS A 14 9.88 2.01 -3.55
CA LYS A 14 9.27 2.42 -4.81
C LYS A 14 8.63 3.77 -4.57
N GLU A 15 8.92 4.75 -5.45
CA GLU A 15 8.46 6.13 -5.27
C GLU A 15 8.86 6.72 -3.91
N GLY A 16 9.97 6.26 -3.36
CA GLY A 16 10.43 6.70 -2.05
C GLY A 16 9.67 6.09 -0.89
N LEU A 17 8.91 5.02 -1.11
CA LEU A 17 8.10 4.36 -0.08
C LEU A 17 8.53 2.90 0.09
N PRO A 18 8.46 2.36 1.33
CA PRO A 18 8.76 0.95 1.56
C PRO A 18 7.58 0.08 1.13
N LYS A 19 7.79 -1.24 1.08
CA LYS A 19 6.74 -2.18 0.67
C LYS A 19 5.48 -2.06 1.55
N GLU A 20 5.64 -1.72 2.81
CA GLU A 20 4.52 -1.57 3.74
C GLU A 20 3.56 -0.45 3.36
N ALA A 21 3.99 0.46 2.50
CA ALA A 21 3.14 1.55 2.02
C ALA A 21 2.22 1.13 0.87
N PHE A 22 2.32 -0.10 0.40
CA PHE A 22 1.57 -0.60 -0.75
C PHE A 22 0.59 -1.69 -0.33
N ALA A 23 -0.61 -1.67 -0.92
CA ALA A 23 -1.64 -2.66 -0.61
C ALA A 23 -1.36 -4.02 -1.27
N ILE A 24 -0.65 -4.02 -2.40
CA ILE A 24 -0.26 -5.23 -3.10
C ILE A 24 1.26 -5.27 -3.19
N VAL A 25 1.85 -6.36 -2.70
CA VAL A 25 3.28 -6.61 -2.80
C VAL A 25 3.44 -8.04 -3.35
N GLY A 26 3.74 -8.15 -4.63
CA GLY A 26 3.95 -9.46 -5.24
C GLY A 26 5.24 -10.10 -4.77
N ASP A 27 6.35 -9.39 -4.91
CA ASP A 27 7.66 -9.83 -4.44
C ASP A 27 8.26 -8.73 -3.57
N PRO A 28 8.52 -9.01 -2.28
CA PRO A 28 9.11 -8.00 -1.38
C PRO A 28 10.46 -7.47 -1.85
N ASP A 29 11.16 -8.23 -2.67
CA ASP A 29 12.48 -7.84 -3.19
C ASP A 29 12.42 -7.15 -4.55
N ASP A 30 11.23 -7.10 -5.16
CA ASP A 30 11.04 -6.48 -6.46
C ASP A 30 10.00 -5.36 -6.38
N PRO A 31 10.43 -4.10 -6.25
CA PRO A 31 9.49 -2.97 -6.13
C PRO A 31 8.54 -2.80 -7.30
N GLU A 32 8.88 -3.32 -8.48
CA GLU A 32 7.98 -3.21 -9.62
C GLU A 32 6.69 -4.01 -9.43
N THR A 33 6.69 -4.99 -8.53
CA THR A 33 5.49 -5.76 -8.19
C THR A 33 4.60 -5.09 -7.15
N TRP A 34 5.03 -3.97 -6.58
CA TRP A 34 4.28 -3.26 -5.55
C TRP A 34 3.28 -2.32 -6.19
N LYS A 35 2.05 -2.34 -5.69
CA LYS A 35 0.94 -1.56 -6.25
C LYS A 35 0.10 -0.95 -5.15
N LEU A 36 -0.60 0.13 -5.50
CA LEU A 36 -1.55 0.82 -4.64
C LEU A 36 -0.90 1.46 -3.42
N PRO A 37 -0.01 2.45 -3.64
CA PRO A 37 0.57 3.20 -2.53
C PRO A 37 -0.52 4.00 -1.81
N HIS A 38 -0.49 3.98 -0.48
CA HIS A 38 -1.50 4.66 0.34
C HIS A 38 -0.92 5.25 1.62
N HIS A 39 0.39 5.47 1.66
CA HIS A 39 1.07 6.11 2.79
C HIS A 39 1.90 7.28 2.30
N THR A 40 2.10 8.27 3.20
CA THR A 40 3.01 9.38 2.93
C THR A 40 4.44 8.96 3.26
N LYS A 41 5.40 9.78 2.81
CA LYS A 41 6.81 9.54 3.14
C LYS A 41 7.11 9.68 4.62
N ALA A 42 6.20 10.25 5.38
CA ALA A 42 6.31 10.31 6.84
C ALA A 42 6.36 8.91 7.48
N ILE A 43 6.01 7.86 6.73
CA ILE A 43 6.10 6.48 7.20
C ILE A 43 7.52 6.15 7.72
N PHE A 44 8.54 6.82 7.21
CA PHE A 44 9.92 6.62 7.66
C PHE A 44 10.27 7.39 8.93
N ARG A 45 9.38 8.24 9.46
CA ARG A 45 9.67 9.08 10.62
C ARG A 45 9.51 8.39 11.96
N ALA A 46 9.10 7.14 11.95
CA ALA A 46 8.95 6.41 13.21
C ALA A 46 10.32 6.28 13.89
N SER A 47 10.32 6.41 15.21
CA SER A 47 11.54 6.31 15.99
C SER A 47 12.03 4.86 16.08
N LYS A 48 13.33 4.69 16.34
CA LYS A 48 13.94 3.38 16.55
C LYS A 48 13.81 2.42 15.35
N GLY A 49 13.83 2.95 14.14
CA GLY A 49 13.80 2.15 12.94
C GLY A 49 12.46 1.50 12.61
N ARG A 50 11.42 1.86 13.32
CA ARG A 50 10.08 1.36 13.03
C ARG A 50 9.36 2.29 12.07
N LEU A 51 8.56 1.69 11.20
CA LEU A 51 7.71 2.45 10.30
C LEU A 51 6.46 2.92 11.03
N ASP A 52 6.03 4.14 10.74
CA ASP A 52 4.77 4.65 11.28
C ASP A 52 3.64 4.35 10.30
N ILE A 53 3.06 3.17 10.43
CA ILE A 53 2.02 2.68 9.53
C ILE A 53 0.69 3.38 9.78
N GLU A 54 0.32 3.55 11.05
CA GLU A 54 -1.03 4.00 11.41
C GLU A 54 -1.27 5.49 11.20
N ASN A 55 -0.24 6.32 11.40
CA ASN A 55 -0.40 7.77 11.36
C ASN A 55 0.00 8.39 10.03
N THR A 56 0.32 7.56 9.03
CA THR A 56 0.85 8.05 7.76
C THR A 56 0.02 7.65 6.56
N VAL A 57 -1.20 7.18 6.78
CA VAL A 57 -2.10 6.86 5.67
C VAL A 57 -2.34 8.12 4.85
N ASP A 58 -2.12 8.02 3.55
CA ASP A 58 -2.34 9.13 2.63
C ASP A 58 -3.79 9.10 2.16
N TRP A 59 -4.64 9.83 2.87
CA TRP A 59 -6.08 9.83 2.57
C TRP A 59 -6.40 10.51 1.24
N ASP A 60 -5.46 11.24 0.66
CA ASP A 60 -5.62 11.80 -0.68
C ASP A 60 -5.41 10.73 -1.76
N ARG A 61 -4.57 9.74 -1.50
CA ARG A 61 -4.34 8.62 -2.43
C ARG A 61 -5.27 7.44 -2.19
N MET A 62 -5.86 7.36 -1.01
CA MET A 62 -6.70 6.23 -0.64
C MET A 62 -7.88 6.02 -1.61
N PRO A 63 -8.61 7.06 -2.05
CA PRO A 63 -9.71 6.85 -2.99
C PRO A 63 -9.26 6.21 -4.30
N ALA A 64 -8.09 6.59 -4.82
CA ALA A 64 -7.57 5.99 -6.05
C ALA A 64 -7.20 4.52 -5.84
N ALA A 65 -6.60 4.18 -4.70
CA ALA A 65 -6.26 2.79 -4.39
C ALA A 65 -7.51 1.94 -4.27
N VAL A 66 -8.55 2.44 -3.61
CA VAL A 66 -9.83 1.74 -3.48
C VAL A 66 -10.48 1.55 -4.85
N ALA A 67 -10.54 2.62 -5.66
CA ALA A 67 -11.15 2.55 -6.98
C ALA A 67 -10.43 1.55 -7.88
N ALA A 68 -9.12 1.44 -7.77
CA ALA A 68 -8.34 0.49 -8.59
C ALA A 68 -8.71 -0.97 -8.31
N LEU A 69 -9.27 -1.25 -7.14
CA LEU A 69 -9.73 -2.60 -6.79
C LEU A 69 -11.15 -2.88 -7.28
N SER A 70 -11.91 -1.85 -7.63
CA SER A 70 -13.28 -2.04 -8.12
C SER A 70 -13.28 -2.64 -9.52
N PRO A 71 -14.39 -3.26 -9.95
CA PRO A 71 -14.49 -3.80 -11.30
C PRO A 71 -14.27 -2.75 -12.39
N GLY A 72 -14.67 -1.50 -12.15
CA GLY A 72 -14.46 -0.41 -13.10
C GLY A 72 -13.07 0.20 -13.05
N GLY A 73 -12.33 -0.06 -11.98
CA GLY A 73 -10.98 0.45 -11.81
C GLY A 73 -10.91 1.94 -11.53
N TYR A 74 -9.68 2.44 -11.46
CA TYR A 74 -9.41 3.86 -11.35
C TYR A 74 -9.18 4.41 -12.75
N ARG A 75 -9.96 5.40 -13.14
CA ARG A 75 -9.93 5.99 -14.48
C ARG A 75 -10.06 4.92 -15.58
N GLY A 76 -10.92 3.93 -15.32
CA GLY A 76 -11.17 2.86 -16.29
C GLY A 76 -10.17 1.73 -16.27
N GLU A 77 -9.17 1.78 -15.39
CA GLU A 77 -8.17 0.72 -15.29
C GLU A 77 -8.19 0.05 -13.92
N ARG A 78 -8.54 -1.22 -13.91
CA ARG A 78 -8.48 -2.02 -12.70
C ARG A 78 -7.04 -2.48 -12.47
N VAL A 79 -6.63 -2.54 -11.20
CA VAL A 79 -5.31 -3.05 -10.87
C VAL A 79 -5.15 -4.48 -11.40
N GLN A 80 -3.99 -4.77 -11.96
CA GLN A 80 -3.69 -6.12 -12.48
C GLN A 80 -3.16 -6.98 -11.35
N ALA A 81 -4.03 -7.84 -10.83
CA ALA A 81 -3.68 -8.72 -9.72
C ALA A 81 -4.68 -9.89 -9.71
N SER A 82 -4.30 -10.97 -9.04
CA SER A 82 -5.20 -12.12 -8.89
C SER A 82 -6.38 -11.74 -7.98
N PRO A 83 -7.51 -12.45 -8.08
CA PRO A 83 -8.62 -12.22 -7.17
C PRO A 83 -8.23 -12.34 -5.70
N GLU A 84 -7.31 -13.22 -5.37
CA GLU A 84 -6.82 -13.37 -4.00
C GLU A 84 -6.05 -12.14 -3.54
N ASP A 85 -5.20 -11.59 -4.39
CA ASP A 85 -4.44 -10.40 -4.06
C ASP A 85 -5.34 -9.19 -3.95
N ILE A 86 -6.36 -9.10 -4.80
CA ILE A 86 -7.36 -8.03 -4.71
C ILE A 86 -8.10 -8.10 -3.38
N LEU A 87 -8.49 -9.31 -2.96
CA LEU A 87 -9.18 -9.49 -1.68
C LEU A 87 -8.27 -9.11 -0.51
N LYS A 88 -7.02 -9.53 -0.53
CA LYS A 88 -6.06 -9.16 0.52
C LYS A 88 -5.85 -7.66 0.58
N ALA A 89 -5.72 -7.02 -0.59
CA ALA A 89 -5.56 -5.56 -0.65
C ALA A 89 -6.81 -4.86 -0.11
N ALA A 90 -7.99 -5.33 -0.46
CA ALA A 90 -9.24 -4.74 0.03
C ALA A 90 -9.32 -4.84 1.55
N LYS A 91 -8.99 -5.99 2.13
CA LYS A 91 -8.97 -6.16 3.59
C LYS A 91 -7.94 -5.26 4.25
N HIS A 92 -6.78 -5.11 3.63
CA HIS A 92 -5.72 -4.25 4.13
C HIS A 92 -6.17 -2.79 4.18
N LEU A 93 -6.76 -2.29 3.10
CA LEU A 93 -7.25 -0.92 3.05
C LEU A 93 -8.44 -0.73 4.00
N ALA A 94 -9.35 -1.70 4.07
CA ALA A 94 -10.48 -1.64 4.99
C ALA A 94 -10.02 -1.50 6.44
N ALA A 95 -8.94 -2.17 6.82
CA ALA A 95 -8.38 -2.07 8.17
C ALA A 95 -7.96 -0.64 8.49
N HIS A 96 -7.42 0.10 7.52
CA HIS A 96 -7.05 1.50 7.73
C HIS A 96 -8.28 2.36 7.99
N TYR A 97 -9.37 2.13 7.26
CA TYR A 97 -10.63 2.87 7.49
C TYR A 97 -11.18 2.57 8.89
N LEU A 98 -11.17 1.30 9.28
CA LEU A 98 -11.69 0.92 10.60
C LEU A 98 -10.86 1.51 11.73
N LYS A 99 -9.53 1.50 11.61
CA LYS A 99 -8.66 2.08 12.63
C LYS A 99 -8.82 3.60 12.73
N ALA A 100 -9.12 4.26 11.62
CA ALA A 100 -9.32 5.71 11.59
C ALA A 100 -10.75 6.10 11.93
N ASP A 101 -11.61 5.13 12.25
CA ASP A 101 -13.03 5.35 12.55
C ASP A 101 -13.74 6.05 11.40
N LYS A 102 -13.43 5.63 10.17
CA LYS A 102 -14.05 6.15 8.96
C LYS A 102 -14.97 5.08 8.35
N PRO A 103 -16.11 5.49 7.77
CA PRO A 103 -16.98 4.51 7.12
C PRO A 103 -16.32 3.87 5.92
N LEU A 104 -16.55 2.56 5.74
CA LEU A 104 -16.00 1.84 4.60
C LEU A 104 -16.63 2.34 3.30
N PRO A 105 -15.82 2.61 2.26
CA PRO A 105 -16.36 2.85 0.93
C PRO A 105 -17.12 1.64 0.43
N ASP A 106 -18.13 1.87 -0.40
CA ASP A 106 -18.95 0.78 -0.95
C ASP A 106 -18.11 -0.27 -1.67
N THR A 107 -17.07 0.16 -2.39
CA THR A 107 -16.18 -0.76 -3.08
C THR A 107 -15.54 -1.74 -2.11
N LEU A 108 -15.01 -1.26 -0.99
CA LEU A 108 -14.38 -2.13 0.00
C LEU A 108 -15.42 -3.00 0.69
N ALA A 109 -16.56 -2.45 1.03
CA ALA A 109 -17.64 -3.22 1.66
C ALA A 109 -18.11 -4.37 0.77
N ALA A 110 -18.09 -4.20 -0.53
CA ALA A 110 -18.49 -5.23 -1.48
C ALA A 110 -17.42 -6.31 -1.67
N LEU A 111 -16.14 -5.96 -1.44
CA LEU A 111 -15.03 -6.89 -1.67
C LEU A 111 -14.65 -7.71 -0.42
N VAL A 112 -14.88 -7.18 0.76
CA VAL A 112 -14.46 -7.86 2.00
C VAL A 112 -15.58 -8.65 2.65
#